data_37b967e0b0db0f5d3fa6ea21f2232f94
#
_entry.id   37b967e0b0db0f5d3fa6ea21f2232f94
#
_cell.length_a   1.000
_cell.length_b   1.000
_cell.length_c   1.000
_cell.angle_alpha   90.00
_cell.angle_beta   90.00
_cell.angle_gamma   90.00
#
_symmetry.space_group_name_H-M   'P 1'
#
loop_
_entity.id
_entity.type
_entity.pdbx_description
1 polymer ?
#
loop_
_entity_poly.entity_id
_entity_poly.type
_entity_poly.pdbx_seq_one_letter_code
_entity_poly.pdbx_strand_id
1 'polypeptide(L)'
;MASQRALLPRSTPAASGMSSRSIAALLDRLEARSVECHSLMVVRRGHVVAEGWWAPYSAERPHLLYSLTKSFTSVAVGLAIADGLLALDDRVVHVLPDHVPDGIAEQGSRITHHLLSLTSSPA
;
A
#
# COMPACT_ATOMS: atom_id res chain seq x y z
N MET A 1 -10.89 -12.96 21.34
CA MET A 1 -9.45 -13.24 21.15
C MET A 1 -9.12 -12.87 19.71
N ALA A 2 -8.39 -11.79 19.49
CA ALA A 2 -7.95 -11.40 18.16
C ALA A 2 -6.95 -12.45 17.67
N SER A 3 -7.29 -13.14 16.57
CA SER A 3 -6.37 -14.01 15.86
C SER A 3 -5.15 -13.18 15.47
N GLN A 4 -3.98 -13.49 16.05
CA GLN A 4 -2.72 -12.93 15.56
C GLN A 4 -2.58 -13.38 14.11
N ARG A 5 -2.86 -12.49 13.18
CA ARG A 5 -2.54 -12.74 11.78
C ARG A 5 -1.04 -13.02 11.71
N ALA A 6 -0.70 -14.23 11.29
CA ALA A 6 0.68 -14.62 11.13
C ALA A 6 1.37 -13.63 10.18
N LEU A 7 2.43 -13.00 10.66
CA LEU A 7 3.33 -12.23 9.81
C LEU A 7 3.83 -13.14 8.68
N LEU A 8 4.18 -12.56 7.54
CA LEU A 8 4.80 -13.33 6.45
C LEU A 8 5.96 -14.17 7.00
N PRO A 9 6.03 -15.46 6.66
CA PRO A 9 7.12 -16.32 7.13
C PRO A 9 8.46 -15.80 6.62
N ARG A 10 9.53 -16.05 7.38
CA ARG A 10 10.90 -15.66 7.02
C ARG A 10 11.62 -16.84 6.40
N SER A 11 12.49 -16.55 5.45
CA SER A 11 13.38 -17.51 4.81
C SER A 11 14.71 -16.84 4.48
N THR A 12 15.67 -17.62 4.03
CA THR A 12 16.91 -17.05 3.47
C THR A 12 16.78 -16.83 1.96
N PRO A 13 17.53 -15.89 1.38
CA PRO A 13 17.58 -15.74 -0.07
C PRO A 13 17.91 -17.06 -0.77
N ALA A 14 18.93 -17.78 -0.28
CA ALA A 14 19.39 -19.03 -0.87
C ALA A 14 18.30 -20.12 -0.86
N ALA A 15 17.61 -20.32 0.26
CA ALA A 15 16.50 -21.29 0.37
C ALA A 15 15.33 -20.95 -0.57
N SER A 16 15.22 -19.69 -0.96
CA SER A 16 14.18 -19.20 -1.90
C SER A 16 14.67 -19.13 -3.35
N GLY A 17 15.86 -19.66 -3.64
CA GLY A 17 16.47 -19.65 -4.98
C GLY A 17 16.89 -18.25 -5.44
N MET A 18 17.34 -17.40 -4.50
CA MET A 18 17.88 -16.06 -4.77
C MET A 18 19.29 -15.95 -4.20
N SER A 19 20.20 -15.30 -4.92
CA SER A 19 21.54 -15.01 -4.40
C SER A 19 21.50 -13.82 -3.44
N SER A 20 22.12 -13.96 -2.26
CA SER A 20 22.33 -12.83 -1.34
C SER A 20 23.15 -11.70 -2.00
N ARG A 21 24.02 -12.06 -2.94
CA ARG A 21 24.79 -11.09 -3.73
C ARG A 21 23.88 -10.17 -4.56
N SER A 22 22.75 -10.67 -5.04
CA SER A 22 21.79 -9.85 -5.79
C SER A 22 21.15 -8.77 -4.92
N ILE A 23 20.92 -9.08 -3.65
CA ILE A 23 20.38 -8.10 -2.67
C ILE A 23 21.45 -7.07 -2.33
N ALA A 24 22.70 -7.50 -2.08
CA ALA A 24 23.81 -6.59 -1.86
C ALA A 24 23.99 -5.64 -3.06
N ALA A 25 24.01 -6.17 -4.28
CA ALA A 25 24.14 -5.36 -5.49
C ALA A 25 22.97 -4.36 -5.69
N LEU A 26 21.75 -4.69 -5.21
CA LEU A 26 20.64 -3.74 -5.18
C LEU A 26 20.96 -2.58 -4.22
N LEU A 27 21.42 -2.89 -3.01
CA LEU A 27 21.77 -1.88 -2.01
C LEU A 27 22.90 -0.97 -2.51
N ASP A 28 23.95 -1.55 -3.05
CA ASP A 28 25.08 -0.80 -3.64
C ASP A 28 24.59 0.17 -4.75
N ARG A 29 23.62 -0.27 -5.55
CA ARG A 29 23.03 0.56 -6.61
C ARG A 29 22.18 1.70 -6.08
N LEU A 30 21.41 1.46 -5.03
CA LEU A 30 20.61 2.50 -4.38
C LEU A 30 21.52 3.56 -3.78
N GLU A 31 22.56 3.15 -3.08
CA GLU A 31 23.59 4.03 -2.50
C GLU A 31 24.33 4.84 -3.58
N ALA A 32 24.80 4.18 -4.63
CA ALA A 32 25.50 4.83 -5.73
C ALA A 32 24.65 5.87 -6.49
N ARG A 33 23.33 5.79 -6.37
CA ARG A 33 22.37 6.75 -6.95
C ARG A 33 21.83 7.75 -5.93
N SER A 34 22.38 7.76 -4.73
CA SER A 34 21.93 8.63 -3.63
C SER A 34 20.42 8.49 -3.33
N VAL A 35 19.87 7.28 -3.49
CA VAL A 35 18.49 7.00 -3.12
C VAL A 35 18.43 6.84 -1.61
N GLU A 36 17.74 7.73 -0.93
CA GLU A 36 17.50 7.65 0.50
C GLU A 36 16.49 6.53 0.79
N CYS A 37 16.97 5.43 1.35
CA CYS A 37 16.13 4.31 1.75
C CYS A 37 15.74 4.43 3.22
N HIS A 38 14.45 4.34 3.52
CA HIS A 38 13.93 4.30 4.89
C HIS A 38 13.78 2.87 5.38
N SER A 39 13.30 2.00 4.52
CA SER A 39 13.21 0.57 4.77
C SER A 39 13.22 -0.21 3.46
N LEU A 40 13.59 -1.47 3.53
CA LEU A 40 13.51 -2.43 2.44
C LEU A 40 12.95 -3.74 2.95
N MET A 41 12.02 -4.32 2.22
CA MET A 41 11.55 -5.69 2.43
C MET A 41 11.48 -6.39 1.09
N VAL A 42 12.20 -7.51 0.97
CA VAL A 42 12.16 -8.35 -0.22
C VAL A 42 11.35 -9.60 0.10
N VAL A 43 10.28 -9.80 -0.64
CA VAL A 43 9.40 -10.97 -0.51
C VAL A 43 9.54 -11.84 -1.75
N ARG A 44 9.75 -13.12 -1.54
CA ARG A 44 9.80 -14.12 -2.61
C ARG A 44 9.04 -15.38 -2.22
N ARG A 45 8.13 -15.83 -3.10
CA ARG A 45 7.28 -17.01 -2.86
C ARG A 45 6.56 -16.96 -1.51
N GLY A 46 6.06 -15.78 -1.13
CA GLY A 46 5.35 -15.58 0.14
C GLY A 46 6.22 -15.53 1.40
N HIS A 47 7.55 -15.55 1.27
CA HIS A 47 8.48 -15.44 2.39
C HIS A 47 9.28 -14.13 2.33
N VAL A 48 9.48 -13.50 3.46
CA VAL A 48 10.44 -12.40 3.58
C VAL A 48 11.84 -12.99 3.57
N VAL A 49 12.63 -12.63 2.57
CA VAL A 49 13.99 -13.17 2.34
C VAL A 49 15.08 -12.16 2.67
N ALA A 50 14.74 -10.87 2.77
CA ALA A 50 15.60 -9.83 3.31
C ALA A 50 14.72 -8.68 3.81
N GLU A 51 15.13 -8.04 4.88
CA GLU A 51 14.53 -6.83 5.39
C GLU A 51 15.56 -5.98 6.15
N GLY A 52 15.36 -4.68 6.14
CA GLY A 52 16.23 -3.75 6.84
C GLY A 52 15.61 -2.36 6.94
N TRP A 53 16.13 -1.58 7.88
CA TRP A 53 15.73 -0.19 8.13
C TRP A 53 16.98 0.66 8.27
N TRP A 54 16.90 1.89 7.80
CA TRP A 54 17.96 2.89 7.94
C TRP A 54 17.57 3.91 9.00
N ALA A 55 18.49 4.26 9.89
CA ALA A 55 18.24 5.29 10.90
C ALA A 55 17.79 6.60 10.23
N PRO A 56 16.80 7.30 10.80
CA PRO A 56 16.14 7.10 12.09
C PRO A 56 14.94 6.13 12.07
N TYR A 57 14.70 5.40 10.99
CA TYR A 57 13.57 4.50 10.81
C TYR A 57 13.79 3.14 11.46
N SER A 58 12.71 2.50 11.90
CA SER A 58 12.72 1.14 12.44
C SER A 58 11.39 0.44 12.15
N ALA A 59 11.31 -0.86 12.39
CA ALA A 59 10.09 -1.65 12.18
C ALA A 59 8.91 -1.17 13.02
N GLU A 60 9.17 -0.61 14.20
CA GLU A 60 8.16 -0.18 15.17
C GLU A 60 7.69 1.26 14.95
N ARG A 61 8.42 2.03 14.17
CA ARG A 61 8.07 3.42 13.92
C ARG A 61 7.04 3.53 12.81
N PRO A 62 5.92 4.25 13.03
CA PRO A 62 5.00 4.58 11.94
C PRO A 62 5.72 5.30 10.82
N HIS A 63 5.43 4.89 9.59
CA HIS A 63 5.98 5.50 8.39
C HIS A 63 4.88 6.13 7.55
N LEU A 64 5.12 7.31 7.01
CA LEU A 64 4.20 7.98 6.11
C LEU A 64 4.21 7.27 4.75
N LEU A 65 3.07 6.73 4.35
CA LEU A 65 2.95 5.90 3.15
C LEU A 65 2.61 6.69 1.88
N TYR A 66 2.25 7.99 2.01
CA TYR A 66 1.83 8.82 0.87
C TYR A 66 0.78 8.09 0.01
N SER A 67 0.96 8.07 -1.30
CA SER A 67 0.00 7.46 -2.23
C SER A 67 -0.12 5.94 -2.13
N LEU A 68 0.78 5.24 -1.45
CA LEU A 68 0.59 3.82 -1.14
C LEU A 68 -0.67 3.58 -0.30
N THR A 69 -1.10 4.58 0.49
CA THR A 69 -2.37 4.57 1.22
C THR A 69 -3.56 4.26 0.31
N LYS A 70 -3.55 4.71 -0.95
CA LYS A 70 -4.62 4.43 -1.92
C LYS A 70 -4.77 2.94 -2.21
N SER A 71 -3.67 2.19 -2.21
CA SER A 71 -3.70 0.74 -2.39
C SER A 71 -4.43 0.05 -1.23
N PHE A 72 -4.22 0.51 0.01
CA PHE A 72 -4.96 0.00 1.17
C PHE A 72 -6.44 0.38 1.10
N THR A 73 -6.76 1.62 0.71
CA THR A 73 -8.14 2.07 0.52
C THR A 73 -8.83 1.23 -0.55
N SER A 74 -8.17 0.97 -1.68
CA SER A 74 -8.70 0.12 -2.76
C SER A 74 -9.02 -1.30 -2.27
N VAL A 75 -8.14 -1.89 -1.47
CA VAL A 75 -8.40 -3.21 -0.88
C VAL A 75 -9.58 -3.16 0.09
N ALA A 76 -9.66 -2.13 0.94
CA ALA A 76 -10.77 -1.97 1.88
C ALA A 76 -12.12 -1.82 1.16
N VAL A 77 -12.16 -1.03 0.08
CA VAL A 77 -13.35 -0.90 -0.79
C VAL A 77 -13.69 -2.25 -1.42
N GLY A 78 -12.70 -2.99 -1.92
CA GLY A 78 -12.91 -4.34 -2.47
C GLY A 78 -13.51 -5.31 -1.47
N LEU A 79 -13.10 -5.26 -0.21
CA LEU A 79 -13.69 -6.06 0.87
C LEU A 79 -15.15 -5.64 1.14
N ALA A 80 -15.44 -4.34 1.19
CA ALA A 80 -16.80 -3.84 1.37
C ALA A 80 -17.73 -4.25 0.21
N ILE A 81 -17.21 -4.30 -1.01
CA ILE A 81 -17.95 -4.81 -2.18
C ILE A 81 -18.22 -6.31 -2.04
N ALA A 82 -17.22 -7.09 -1.60
CA ALA A 82 -17.38 -8.52 -1.38
C ALA A 82 -18.42 -8.83 -0.29
N ASP A 83 -18.53 -7.96 0.72
CA ASP A 83 -19.52 -8.04 1.79
C ASP A 83 -20.93 -7.48 1.37
N GLY A 84 -21.07 -7.01 0.13
CA GLY A 84 -22.32 -6.47 -0.40
C GLY A 84 -22.71 -5.08 0.16
N LEU A 85 -21.78 -4.36 0.77
CA LEU A 85 -22.01 -3.04 1.36
C LEU A 85 -21.90 -1.91 0.34
N LEU A 86 -21.18 -2.12 -0.75
CA LEU A 86 -20.91 -1.15 -1.82
C LEU A 86 -20.93 -1.85 -3.18
N ALA A 87 -21.16 -1.06 -4.23
CA ALA A 87 -20.86 -1.44 -5.61
C ALA A 87 -19.73 -0.57 -6.17
N LEU A 88 -18.98 -1.09 -7.14
CA LEU A 88 -17.84 -0.38 -7.73
C LEU A 88 -18.25 0.95 -8.39
N ASP A 89 -19.46 0.97 -8.96
CA ASP A 89 -20.02 2.13 -9.67
C ASP A 89 -20.88 3.03 -8.78
N ASP A 90 -20.97 2.74 -7.47
CA ASP A 90 -21.66 3.63 -6.54
C ASP A 90 -20.95 4.99 -6.51
N ARG A 91 -21.75 6.05 -6.54
CA ARG A 91 -21.22 7.41 -6.44
C ARG A 91 -20.85 7.71 -5.00
N VAL A 92 -19.66 8.26 -4.81
CA VAL A 92 -19.14 8.61 -3.48
C VAL A 92 -20.09 9.55 -2.72
N VAL A 93 -20.71 10.50 -3.41
CA VAL A 93 -21.70 11.43 -2.83
C VAL A 93 -22.94 10.75 -2.27
N HIS A 94 -23.30 9.57 -2.75
CA HIS A 94 -24.43 8.81 -2.23
C HIS A 94 -24.04 7.94 -1.03
N VAL A 95 -22.80 7.49 -0.98
CA VAL A 95 -22.29 6.66 0.12
C VAL A 95 -21.86 7.49 1.32
N LEU A 96 -21.37 8.71 1.07
CA LEU A 96 -20.88 9.63 2.10
C LEU A 96 -21.60 11.00 2.01
N PRO A 97 -22.94 11.06 2.13
CA PRO A 97 -23.70 12.29 1.91
C PRO A 97 -23.32 13.42 2.88
N ASP A 98 -22.98 13.07 4.12
CA ASP A 98 -22.61 14.05 5.16
C ASP A 98 -21.24 14.71 4.92
N HIS A 99 -20.46 14.18 3.95
CA HIS A 99 -19.14 14.70 3.61
C HIS A 99 -19.14 15.45 2.27
N VAL A 100 -20.31 15.63 1.65
CA VAL A 100 -20.43 16.35 0.38
C VAL A 100 -20.44 17.85 0.66
N PRO A 101 -19.49 18.63 0.11
CA PRO A 101 -19.50 20.08 0.27
C PRO A 101 -20.71 20.71 -0.41
N ASP A 102 -21.24 21.81 0.18
CA ASP A 102 -22.22 22.64 -0.48
C ASP A 102 -21.69 23.16 -1.82
N GLY A 103 -22.48 23.03 -2.88
CA GLY A 103 -22.10 23.53 -4.21
C GLY A 103 -21.08 22.66 -4.95
N ILE A 104 -21.00 21.36 -4.62
CA ILE A 104 -20.13 20.43 -5.36
C ILE A 104 -20.40 20.54 -6.88
N ALA A 105 -19.33 20.66 -7.66
CA ALA A 105 -19.43 20.70 -9.12
C ALA A 105 -19.99 19.39 -9.69
N GLU A 106 -20.65 19.44 -10.85
CA GLU A 106 -21.22 18.26 -11.53
C GLU A 106 -20.20 17.13 -11.68
N GLN A 107 -18.96 17.45 -12.01
CA GLN A 107 -17.88 16.47 -12.13
C GLN A 107 -17.61 15.74 -10.80
N GLY A 108 -17.58 16.47 -9.68
CA GLY A 108 -17.39 15.87 -8.35
C GLY A 108 -18.53 14.93 -7.98
N SER A 109 -19.76 15.27 -8.32
CA SER A 109 -20.94 14.42 -8.06
C SER A 109 -20.95 13.09 -8.83
N ARG A 110 -20.12 12.97 -9.86
CA ARG A 110 -19.99 11.78 -10.72
C ARG A 110 -18.86 10.84 -10.31
N ILE A 111 -18.08 11.19 -9.28
CA ILE A 111 -16.97 10.35 -8.82
C ILE A 111 -17.52 9.06 -8.23
N THR A 112 -17.02 7.93 -8.73
CA THR A 112 -17.30 6.59 -8.23
C THR A 112 -16.11 6.05 -7.45
N HIS A 113 -16.30 4.97 -6.70
CA HIS A 113 -15.21 4.29 -5.98
C HIS A 113 -14.11 3.80 -6.92
N HIS A 114 -14.45 3.40 -8.14
CA HIS A 114 -13.48 3.01 -9.16
C HIS A 114 -12.53 4.16 -9.51
N LEU A 115 -13.06 5.36 -9.71
CA LEU A 115 -12.25 6.54 -10.01
C LEU A 115 -11.38 6.95 -8.83
N LEU A 116 -11.89 6.88 -7.59
CA LEU A 116 -11.10 7.20 -6.39
C LEU A 116 -9.88 6.30 -6.22
N SER A 117 -10.00 5.03 -6.60
CA SER A 117 -8.87 4.08 -6.49
C SER A 117 -7.79 4.32 -7.54
N LEU A 118 -8.14 4.91 -8.68
CA LEU A 118 -7.24 5.07 -9.84
C LEU A 118 -6.60 6.46 -9.92
N THR A 119 -7.20 7.49 -9.33
CA THR A 119 -6.73 8.87 -9.54
C THR A 119 -6.36 9.56 -8.23
N SER A 120 -5.24 10.30 -8.27
CA SER A 120 -5.11 11.48 -7.42
C SER A 120 -6.18 12.47 -7.88
N SER A 121 -6.89 13.10 -6.93
CA SER A 121 -7.89 14.11 -7.21
C SER A 121 -7.44 15.02 -8.36
N PRO A 122 -8.26 15.25 -9.39
CA PRO A 122 -7.98 16.33 -10.30
C PRO A 122 -7.98 17.64 -9.51
N ALA A 123 -6.95 18.43 -9.71
CA ALA A 123 -6.82 19.76 -9.14
C ALA A 123 -7.96 20.67 -9.63
#